data_8a16f2508ae99090269c6e7b9f283f4b
#
_entry.id   8a16f2508ae99090269c6e7b9f283f4b
#
_cell.length_a   1.000
_cell.length_b   1.000
_cell.length_c   1.000
_cell.angle_alpha   90.00
_cell.angle_beta   90.00
_cell.angle_gamma   90.00
#
_symmetry.space_group_name_H-M   'P 1'
#
loop_
_entity.id
_entity.type
_entity.pdbx_description
1 polymer ?
#
loop_
_entity_poly.entity_id
_entity_poly.type
_entity_poly.pdbx_seq_one_letter_code
_entity_poly.pdbx_strand_id
1 'polypeptide(L)'
;MAWTPSASDGIARKAPWVSHRQPLQAVAVPLSNVVENTDGFTSTRNTIQNPKTVTAKSKLAIEDEWISTLDYDGFGKEVTQLGKQLLKEGGPDDTNHLRKIIKWRNLAAFAGIATMWMKPNIFTVAALSTWTYASWTLIAHHTCHGGYNRLAGPANANKFHSRKFAIGSVKQRMKDWLDWIQPEAWNVEHNRLHHYRLNELEDPDLVQRNLEFVRENTSLPMWLKYAKVFAFMPIWKWYYYAPNTFKELQIAKWKAESGQQDLPANIDTTQALTIRTLFRPKNESERFLVNMIQPARFFSAVVAPFFLARFVLLPLPLLVLPSTVFYQNALFNLITAELMTNVHSFLTIVTNHAGEDLYTFDDAVKPRTSSFYVRQIVGSANYQCGSDAVDFAQGFLNYQVEHHVWPDLSMLQYQRGAPRLKALCEKYGVPYVQEYIWERTRKTLRIMVGKTTMRSFPTEYEPAKDKA
;
A
#
# COMPACT_ATOMS: atom_id res chain seq x y z
N MET A 1 22.52 68.21 30.79
CA MET A 1 23.88 67.86 31.24
C MET A 1 24.26 66.54 30.62
N ALA A 2 25.27 66.62 29.77
CA ALA A 2 25.90 65.50 29.03
C ALA A 2 26.57 64.50 29.95
N TRP A 3 26.63 63.25 29.52
CA TRP A 3 27.83 62.42 29.56
C TRP A 3 27.65 61.16 28.70
N THR A 4 28.38 61.03 27.61
CA THR A 4 28.97 59.83 26.97
C THR A 4 30.45 59.80 27.43
N PRO A 5 31.25 58.75 27.25
CA PRO A 5 31.36 57.64 26.33
C PRO A 5 31.82 56.31 26.98
N SER A 6 32.06 55.22 26.37
CA SER A 6 33.06 54.76 25.39
C SER A 6 32.99 53.28 25.19
N ALA A 7 33.47 52.82 24.02
CA ALA A 7 33.49 51.46 23.49
C ALA A 7 34.49 50.52 24.20
N SER A 8 34.22 49.19 24.14
CA SER A 8 35.24 48.17 23.85
C SER A 8 34.58 46.84 23.43
N ASP A 9 34.93 46.41 22.30
CA ASP A 9 34.94 45.11 21.57
C ASP A 9 34.47 43.83 22.25
N GLY A 10 33.60 43.09 21.55
CA GLY A 10 33.26 41.70 21.86
C GLY A 10 32.44 41.09 20.73
N ILE A 11 33.12 40.48 19.74
CA ILE A 11 32.53 39.83 18.57
C ILE A 11 31.72 38.62 19.01
N ALA A 12 30.40 38.66 18.81
CA ALA A 12 29.55 37.47 18.77
C ALA A 12 28.72 37.47 17.47
N ARG A 13 29.06 36.60 16.54
CA ARG A 13 28.38 36.42 15.27
C ARG A 13 26.99 35.84 15.54
N LYS A 14 25.94 36.63 15.33
CA LYS A 14 24.54 36.16 15.19
C LYS A 14 24.32 35.77 13.74
N ALA A 15 23.95 34.50 13.53
CA ALA A 15 23.40 34.05 12.27
C ALA A 15 22.00 34.65 12.06
N PRO A 16 21.64 35.09 10.86
CA PRO A 16 20.32 35.66 10.60
C PRO A 16 19.25 34.57 10.44
N TRP A 17 18.22 34.60 11.29
CA TRP A 17 16.97 33.90 11.04
C TRP A 17 16.19 34.65 9.97
N VAL A 18 16.22 34.14 8.74
CA VAL A 18 15.33 34.60 7.67
C VAL A 18 14.04 33.77 7.75
N SER A 19 12.98 34.36 8.26
CA SER A 19 11.63 33.84 8.18
C SER A 19 11.07 34.12 6.79
N HIS A 20 11.24 33.22 5.85
CA HIS A 20 10.41 33.17 4.64
C HIS A 20 9.38 32.08 4.80
N ARG A 21 8.19 32.47 5.29
CA ARG A 21 6.96 31.70 5.08
C ARG A 21 6.53 31.88 3.62
N GLN A 22 7.00 31.01 2.73
CA GLN A 22 6.31 30.76 1.49
C GLN A 22 5.24 29.70 1.74
N PRO A 23 4.01 29.84 1.18
CA PRO A 23 3.02 28.78 1.24
C PRO A 23 3.59 27.56 0.51
N LEU A 24 3.54 26.39 1.15
CA LEU A 24 3.89 25.10 0.56
C LEU A 24 3.04 24.89 -0.70
N GLN A 25 3.58 25.28 -1.85
CA GLN A 25 3.08 24.79 -3.12
C GLN A 25 3.35 23.29 -3.13
N ALA A 26 2.29 22.50 -3.22
CA ALA A 26 2.37 21.09 -3.44
C ALA A 26 3.19 20.86 -4.72
N VAL A 27 4.41 20.38 -4.58
CA VAL A 27 5.21 19.93 -5.72
C VAL A 27 4.51 18.69 -6.26
N ALA A 28 3.56 18.93 -7.14
CA ALA A 28 3.01 17.89 -7.99
C ALA A 28 4.09 17.52 -9.00
N VAL A 29 4.92 16.54 -8.66
CA VAL A 29 5.80 15.92 -9.65
C VAL A 29 4.87 15.26 -10.69
N PRO A 30 4.91 15.67 -11.96
CA PRO A 30 4.02 15.12 -12.97
C PRO A 30 4.27 13.61 -13.12
N LEU A 31 3.25 12.80 -12.94
CA LEU A 31 3.33 11.34 -13.14
C LEU A 31 3.77 10.97 -14.57
N SER A 32 3.60 11.86 -15.55
CA SER A 32 4.09 11.66 -16.91
C SER A 32 5.62 11.70 -17.04
N ASN A 33 6.31 12.49 -16.23
CA ASN A 33 7.77 12.62 -16.30
C ASN A 33 8.51 11.53 -15.50
N VAL A 34 7.79 10.74 -14.70
CA VAL A 34 8.34 9.61 -13.92
C VAL A 34 8.36 8.32 -14.75
N VAL A 35 7.55 8.25 -15.83
CA VAL A 35 7.50 7.09 -16.71
C VAL A 35 8.63 7.13 -17.76
N GLU A 36 9.17 8.31 -18.08
CA GLU A 36 10.27 8.46 -19.05
C GLU A 36 11.67 8.44 -18.41
N ASN A 37 11.79 8.60 -17.09
CA ASN A 37 13.08 8.57 -16.38
C ASN A 37 13.20 7.34 -15.47
N THR A 38 12.95 6.13 -15.99
CA THR A 38 13.23 4.87 -15.27
C THR A 38 14.70 4.45 -15.34
N ASP A 39 15.54 5.17 -16.10
CA ASP A 39 16.96 4.84 -16.25
C ASP A 39 17.83 5.25 -15.04
N GLY A 40 17.26 5.86 -14.01
CA GLY A 40 17.97 6.40 -12.84
C GLY A 40 17.85 5.61 -11.53
N PHE A 41 17.11 4.51 -11.47
CA PHE A 41 17.00 3.69 -10.26
C PHE A 41 17.91 2.45 -10.30
N THR A 42 19.18 2.64 -10.51
CA THR A 42 20.17 1.62 -10.17
C THR A 42 20.60 1.83 -8.72
N SER A 43 20.07 1.01 -7.84
CA SER A 43 20.62 0.88 -6.48
C SER A 43 22.02 0.26 -6.60
N THR A 44 23.05 1.07 -6.54
CA THR A 44 24.41 0.57 -6.38
C THR A 44 24.64 0.27 -4.89
N ARG A 45 24.15 -0.88 -4.41
CA ARG A 45 24.78 -1.48 -3.25
C ARG A 45 26.14 -2.03 -3.69
N ASN A 46 27.21 -1.44 -3.20
CA ASN A 46 28.55 -2.03 -3.17
C ASN A 46 28.54 -3.26 -2.24
N THR A 47 27.83 -4.30 -2.62
CA THR A 47 28.18 -5.67 -2.23
C THR A 47 29.40 -6.01 -3.06
N ILE A 48 30.52 -6.28 -2.39
CA ILE A 48 31.68 -6.91 -3.02
C ILE A 48 31.19 -8.25 -3.58
N GLN A 49 30.68 -8.21 -4.82
CA GLN A 49 30.38 -9.40 -5.57
C GLN A 49 31.70 -9.82 -6.21
N ASN A 50 32.28 -10.89 -5.68
CA ASN A 50 33.16 -11.73 -6.49
C ASN A 50 32.45 -12.00 -7.84
N PRO A 51 33.16 -11.91 -8.99
CA PRO A 51 32.57 -12.24 -10.27
C PRO A 51 32.05 -13.68 -10.17
N LYS A 52 30.72 -13.82 -10.13
CA LYS A 52 30.07 -15.14 -10.18
C LYS A 52 30.44 -15.74 -11.53
N THR A 53 31.28 -16.74 -11.51
CA THR A 53 31.40 -17.77 -12.54
C THR A 53 29.99 -18.13 -12.99
N VAL A 54 29.79 -18.27 -14.30
CA VAL A 54 28.54 -18.80 -14.88
C VAL A 54 28.30 -20.19 -14.26
N THR A 55 27.58 -20.22 -13.18
CA THR A 55 27.20 -21.45 -12.48
C THR A 55 26.17 -22.16 -13.33
N ALA A 56 26.34 -23.43 -13.54
CA ALA A 56 25.33 -24.29 -14.16
C ALA A 56 23.99 -24.04 -13.46
N LYS A 57 22.91 -23.85 -14.27
CA LYS A 57 21.56 -23.63 -13.73
C LYS A 57 21.24 -24.71 -12.71
N SER A 58 20.72 -24.30 -11.56
CA SER A 58 20.32 -25.24 -10.50
C SER A 58 19.24 -26.19 -11.01
N LYS A 59 19.23 -27.42 -10.53
CA LYS A 59 18.15 -28.37 -10.86
C LYS A 59 16.85 -27.87 -10.19
N LEU A 60 15.84 -27.63 -11.00
CA LEU A 60 14.55 -27.17 -10.53
C LEU A 60 13.80 -28.27 -9.74
N ALA A 61 13.01 -27.87 -8.77
CA ALA A 61 11.96 -28.71 -8.21
C ALA A 61 10.89 -29.00 -9.28
N ILE A 62 10.18 -30.13 -9.15
CA ILE A 62 9.16 -30.53 -10.12
C ILE A 62 8.12 -29.41 -10.33
N GLU A 63 7.72 -28.76 -9.25
CA GLU A 63 6.72 -27.67 -9.27
C GLU A 63 7.25 -26.39 -9.93
N ASP A 64 8.56 -26.28 -10.18
CA ASP A 64 9.22 -25.13 -10.80
C ASP A 64 9.69 -25.41 -12.23
N GLU A 65 9.50 -26.64 -12.76
CA GLU A 65 9.95 -27.04 -14.10
C GLU A 65 9.40 -26.12 -15.20
N TRP A 66 8.17 -25.57 -15.01
CA TRP A 66 7.55 -24.62 -15.92
C TRP A 66 8.41 -23.38 -16.19
N ILE A 67 9.23 -22.94 -15.23
CA ILE A 67 10.10 -21.77 -15.33
C ILE A 67 11.13 -21.94 -16.44
N SER A 68 11.66 -23.15 -16.59
CA SER A 68 12.69 -23.47 -17.59
C SER A 68 12.14 -23.60 -19.01
N THR A 69 10.84 -23.86 -19.15
CA THR A 69 10.17 -24.10 -20.43
C THR A 69 9.35 -22.91 -20.91
N LEU A 70 9.20 -21.86 -20.08
CA LEU A 70 8.39 -20.69 -20.38
C LEU A 70 8.99 -19.89 -21.55
N ASP A 71 8.15 -19.64 -22.57
CA ASP A 71 8.40 -18.62 -23.58
C ASP A 71 8.08 -17.22 -23.00
N TYR A 72 9.08 -16.63 -22.32
CA TYR A 72 8.95 -15.31 -21.70
C TYR A 72 8.53 -14.23 -22.70
N ASP A 73 9.10 -14.22 -23.90
CA ASP A 73 8.85 -13.17 -24.88
C ASP A 73 7.44 -13.26 -25.46
N GLY A 74 6.98 -14.48 -25.82
CA GLY A 74 5.62 -14.72 -26.27
C GLY A 74 4.61 -14.37 -25.19
N PHE A 75 4.82 -14.82 -23.96
CA PHE A 75 3.96 -14.53 -22.82
C PHE A 75 3.85 -13.03 -22.55
N GLY A 76 4.97 -12.32 -22.38
CA GLY A 76 4.98 -10.89 -22.10
C GLY A 76 4.32 -10.05 -23.19
N LYS A 77 4.50 -10.45 -24.46
CA LYS A 77 3.84 -9.81 -25.60
C LYS A 77 2.32 -9.96 -25.52
N GLU A 78 1.81 -11.16 -25.24
CA GLU A 78 0.36 -11.42 -25.17
C GLU A 78 -0.27 -10.76 -23.94
N VAL A 79 0.39 -10.77 -22.77
CA VAL A 79 -0.04 -10.04 -21.57
C VAL A 79 -0.15 -8.54 -21.85
N THR A 80 0.89 -7.97 -22.49
CA THR A 80 0.87 -6.55 -22.89
C THR A 80 -0.26 -6.23 -23.85
N GLN A 81 -0.50 -7.11 -24.83
CA GLN A 81 -1.58 -6.93 -25.81
C GLN A 81 -2.95 -7.01 -25.14
N LEU A 82 -3.15 -7.97 -24.25
CA LEU A 82 -4.39 -8.13 -23.48
C LEU A 82 -4.67 -6.87 -22.63
N GLY A 83 -3.69 -6.33 -21.91
CA GLY A 83 -3.85 -5.09 -21.17
C GLY A 83 -4.26 -3.91 -22.04
N LYS A 84 -3.64 -3.76 -23.22
CA LYS A 84 -4.03 -2.72 -24.20
C LYS A 84 -5.46 -2.91 -24.74
N GLN A 85 -5.91 -4.14 -24.91
CA GLN A 85 -7.28 -4.44 -25.32
C GLN A 85 -8.27 -4.04 -24.22
N LEU A 86 -8.03 -4.47 -22.98
CA LEU A 86 -8.87 -4.13 -21.84
C LEU A 86 -8.97 -2.61 -21.65
N LEU A 87 -7.86 -1.89 -21.78
CA LEU A 87 -7.88 -0.41 -21.74
C LEU A 87 -8.74 0.23 -22.83
N LYS A 88 -8.79 -0.37 -24.04
CA LYS A 88 -9.64 0.11 -25.14
C LYS A 88 -11.12 -0.23 -24.94
N GLU A 89 -11.41 -1.32 -24.25
CA GLU A 89 -12.77 -1.74 -23.90
C GLU A 89 -13.37 -0.89 -22.77
N GLY A 90 -12.56 -0.06 -22.10
CA GLY A 90 -13.00 0.87 -21.06
C GLY A 90 -13.92 1.97 -21.61
N GLY A 91 -14.92 2.37 -20.81
CA GLY A 91 -15.89 3.37 -21.26
C GLY A 91 -16.98 3.72 -20.23
N PRO A 92 -18.19 4.07 -20.70
CA PRO A 92 -19.31 4.47 -19.84
C PRO A 92 -19.69 3.41 -18.79
N ASP A 93 -19.56 2.12 -19.13
CA ASP A 93 -19.85 1.02 -18.20
C ASP A 93 -18.99 1.09 -16.94
N ASP A 94 -17.70 1.39 -17.10
CA ASP A 94 -16.77 1.53 -15.97
C ASP A 94 -17.21 2.66 -15.04
N THR A 95 -17.67 3.78 -15.61
CA THR A 95 -18.20 4.91 -14.86
C THR A 95 -19.48 4.52 -14.12
N ASN A 96 -20.38 3.80 -14.78
CA ASN A 96 -21.63 3.33 -14.17
C ASN A 96 -21.35 2.31 -13.06
N HIS A 97 -20.40 1.42 -13.29
CA HIS A 97 -19.95 0.48 -12.26
C HIS A 97 -19.37 1.20 -11.03
N LEU A 98 -18.46 2.15 -11.23
CA LEU A 98 -17.94 2.98 -10.13
C LEU A 98 -19.05 3.71 -9.37
N ARG A 99 -20.04 4.28 -10.09
CA ARG A 99 -21.19 4.94 -9.45
C ARG A 99 -22.01 3.97 -8.60
N LYS A 100 -22.20 2.72 -9.06
CA LYS A 100 -22.87 1.67 -8.28
C LYS A 100 -22.11 1.38 -6.99
N ILE A 101 -20.80 1.19 -7.05
CA ILE A 101 -19.95 0.95 -5.88
C ILE A 101 -20.02 2.12 -4.90
N ILE A 102 -19.95 3.35 -5.40
CA ILE A 102 -20.09 4.56 -4.57
C ILE A 102 -21.48 4.62 -3.91
N LYS A 103 -22.54 4.23 -4.62
CA LYS A 103 -23.90 4.18 -4.05
C LYS A 103 -23.98 3.19 -2.90
N TRP A 104 -23.39 2.02 -3.04
CA TRP A 104 -23.37 1.01 -1.98
C TRP A 104 -22.58 1.48 -0.76
N ARG A 105 -21.39 2.07 -0.97
CA ARG A 105 -20.62 2.70 0.10
C ARG A 105 -21.40 3.80 0.81
N ASN A 106 -22.10 4.67 0.06
CA ASN A 106 -22.89 5.75 0.64
C ASN A 106 -24.10 5.22 1.44
N LEU A 107 -24.73 4.14 0.98
CA LEU A 107 -25.79 3.49 1.71
C LEU A 107 -25.29 2.93 3.06
N ALA A 108 -24.13 2.27 3.06
CA ALA A 108 -23.49 1.81 4.29
C ALA A 108 -23.14 3.00 5.21
N ALA A 109 -22.60 4.09 4.68
CA ALA A 109 -22.32 5.29 5.44
C ALA A 109 -23.58 5.87 6.08
N PHE A 110 -24.66 6.01 5.31
CA PHE A 110 -25.95 6.52 5.80
C PHE A 110 -26.51 5.62 6.89
N ALA A 111 -26.58 4.31 6.67
CA ALA A 111 -27.08 3.34 7.65
C ALA A 111 -26.27 3.41 8.96
N GLY A 112 -24.92 3.41 8.84
CA GLY A 112 -24.04 3.48 10.00
C GLY A 112 -24.17 4.79 10.79
N ILE A 113 -24.17 5.93 10.12
CA ILE A 113 -24.32 7.25 10.76
C ILE A 113 -25.70 7.41 11.40
N ALA A 114 -26.76 7.01 10.70
CA ALA A 114 -28.13 7.13 11.20
C ALA A 114 -28.38 6.25 12.46
N THR A 115 -27.60 5.20 12.66
CA THR A 115 -27.75 4.26 13.77
C THR A 115 -26.63 4.30 14.81
N MET A 116 -25.58 5.14 14.60
CA MET A 116 -24.40 5.14 15.47
C MET A 116 -24.71 5.47 16.95
N TRP A 117 -25.76 6.22 17.23
CA TRP A 117 -26.20 6.60 18.56
C TRP A 117 -26.91 5.46 19.32
N MET A 118 -27.35 4.40 18.62
CA MET A 118 -27.99 3.24 19.23
C MET A 118 -26.98 2.47 20.10
N LYS A 119 -27.50 1.68 21.05
CA LYS A 119 -26.66 0.73 21.80
C LYS A 119 -25.75 -0.03 20.83
N PRO A 120 -24.50 -0.30 21.23
CA PRO A 120 -23.55 -1.05 20.42
C PRO A 120 -24.15 -2.31 19.82
N ASN A 121 -24.11 -2.42 18.49
CA ASN A 121 -24.70 -3.54 17.77
C ASN A 121 -23.96 -3.81 16.46
N ILE A 122 -24.02 -5.09 16.04
CA ILE A 122 -23.25 -5.56 14.87
C ILE A 122 -23.69 -4.88 13.56
N PHE A 123 -24.95 -4.55 13.40
CA PHE A 123 -25.44 -3.90 12.18
C PHE A 123 -24.79 -2.52 11.99
N THR A 124 -24.82 -1.68 13.02
CA THR A 124 -24.18 -0.35 12.98
C THR A 124 -22.67 -0.45 12.77
N VAL A 125 -22.02 -1.36 13.50
CA VAL A 125 -20.58 -1.60 13.38
C VAL A 125 -20.23 -2.06 11.97
N ALA A 126 -20.95 -3.02 11.41
CA ALA A 126 -20.73 -3.51 10.06
C ALA A 126 -20.95 -2.42 8.99
N ALA A 127 -22.02 -1.61 9.14
CA ALA A 127 -22.30 -0.52 8.21
C ALA A 127 -21.19 0.57 8.23
N LEU A 128 -20.74 0.99 9.41
CA LEU A 128 -19.65 1.94 9.59
C LEU A 128 -18.31 1.39 9.09
N SER A 129 -18.04 0.12 9.35
CA SER A 129 -16.85 -0.58 8.85
C SER A 129 -16.86 -0.68 7.33
N THR A 130 -17.97 -1.08 6.73
CA THR A 130 -18.14 -1.15 5.28
C THR A 130 -17.94 0.23 4.62
N TRP A 131 -18.42 1.29 5.22
CA TRP A 131 -18.17 2.64 4.74
C TRP A 131 -16.66 2.96 4.67
N THR A 132 -15.92 2.74 5.75
CA THR A 132 -14.47 3.02 5.81
C THR A 132 -13.71 2.11 4.84
N TYR A 133 -13.99 0.81 4.89
CA TYR A 133 -13.37 -0.20 4.05
C TYR A 133 -13.56 0.10 2.55
N ALA A 134 -14.81 0.30 2.11
CA ALA A 134 -15.11 0.58 0.71
C ALA A 134 -14.57 1.93 0.23
N SER A 135 -14.46 2.93 1.12
CA SER A 135 -13.84 4.20 0.77
C SER A 135 -12.35 4.04 0.44
N TRP A 136 -11.66 3.17 1.15
CA TRP A 136 -10.25 2.87 0.93
C TRP A 136 -10.05 1.86 -0.19
N THR A 137 -10.44 0.60 0.03
CA THR A 137 -10.05 -0.54 -0.82
C THR A 137 -10.66 -0.51 -2.22
N LEU A 138 -11.88 0.03 -2.37
CA LEU A 138 -12.55 0.09 -3.66
C LEU A 138 -12.35 1.43 -4.37
N ILE A 139 -12.68 2.54 -3.68
CA ILE A 139 -12.74 3.83 -4.35
C ILE A 139 -11.36 4.49 -4.42
N ALA A 140 -10.71 4.68 -3.26
CA ALA A 140 -9.43 5.37 -3.20
C ALA A 140 -8.32 4.56 -3.89
N HIS A 141 -8.24 3.27 -3.60
CA HIS A 141 -7.25 2.36 -4.13
C HIS A 141 -7.21 2.43 -5.67
N HIS A 142 -8.31 2.05 -6.34
CA HIS A 142 -8.37 2.01 -7.81
C HIS A 142 -8.28 3.41 -8.45
N THR A 143 -8.76 4.46 -7.76
CA THR A 143 -8.63 5.84 -8.23
C THR A 143 -7.17 6.31 -8.17
N CYS A 144 -6.47 6.05 -7.10
CA CYS A 144 -5.07 6.44 -6.93
C CYS A 144 -4.13 5.70 -7.90
N HIS A 145 -4.44 4.48 -8.28
CA HIS A 145 -3.75 3.76 -9.35
C HIS A 145 -4.05 4.30 -10.77
N GLY A 146 -5.04 5.15 -10.91
CA GLY A 146 -5.39 5.73 -12.21
C GLY A 146 -6.41 4.95 -13.02
N GLY A 147 -7.05 3.93 -12.45
CA GLY A 147 -8.06 3.10 -13.12
C GLY A 147 -9.24 3.89 -13.69
N TYR A 148 -9.42 5.12 -13.24
CA TYR A 148 -10.48 6.02 -13.71
C TYR A 148 -9.96 7.31 -14.37
N ASN A 149 -8.65 7.42 -14.65
CA ASN A 149 -8.09 8.61 -15.27
C ASN A 149 -8.66 8.92 -16.67
N ARG A 150 -9.01 7.87 -17.39
CA ARG A 150 -9.52 7.95 -18.78
C ARG A 150 -11.03 8.08 -18.86
N LEU A 151 -11.73 7.92 -17.73
CA LEU A 151 -13.18 7.92 -17.70
C LEU A 151 -13.73 9.33 -17.49
N ALA A 152 -14.71 9.69 -18.32
CA ALA A 152 -15.58 10.85 -18.17
C ALA A 152 -14.95 12.25 -18.31
N GLY A 153 -14.79 12.74 -19.54
CA GLY A 153 -14.61 14.16 -19.84
C GLY A 153 -13.19 14.69 -19.70
N PRO A 154 -12.99 16.01 -19.84
CA PRO A 154 -11.68 16.60 -19.75
C PRO A 154 -11.03 16.29 -18.39
N ALA A 155 -9.75 16.02 -18.36
CA ALA A 155 -8.98 15.65 -17.15
C ALA A 155 -9.20 16.65 -15.97
N ASN A 156 -9.57 17.88 -16.28
CA ASN A 156 -9.85 18.93 -15.30
C ASN A 156 -11.20 18.77 -14.59
N ALA A 157 -12.18 18.09 -15.20
CA ALA A 157 -13.51 17.85 -14.61
C ALA A 157 -13.61 16.51 -13.88
N ASN A 158 -12.68 15.58 -14.12
CA ASN A 158 -12.71 14.26 -13.51
C ASN A 158 -12.20 14.29 -12.06
N LYS A 159 -13.12 14.18 -11.11
CA LYS A 159 -12.76 14.11 -9.69
C LYS A 159 -12.07 12.81 -9.27
N PHE A 160 -12.21 11.73 -10.05
CA PHE A 160 -11.58 10.43 -9.84
C PHE A 160 -10.27 10.29 -10.63
N HIS A 161 -9.57 11.39 -10.84
CA HIS A 161 -8.25 11.39 -11.46
C HIS A 161 -7.17 11.24 -10.39
N SER A 162 -6.25 10.29 -10.55
CA SER A 162 -5.20 9.94 -9.57
C SER A 162 -4.35 11.12 -9.09
N ARG A 163 -4.15 12.15 -9.94
CA ARG A 163 -3.37 13.36 -9.59
C ARG A 163 -4.12 14.37 -8.74
N LYS A 164 -5.42 14.19 -8.51
CA LYS A 164 -6.28 15.16 -7.80
C LYS A 164 -7.02 14.56 -6.62
N PHE A 165 -7.36 13.28 -6.72
CA PHE A 165 -8.17 12.60 -5.72
C PHE A 165 -7.46 12.58 -4.38
N ALA A 166 -8.06 13.21 -3.38
CA ALA A 166 -7.60 13.28 -2.00
C ALA A 166 -6.21 13.94 -1.77
N ILE A 167 -5.60 14.57 -2.80
CA ILE A 167 -4.23 15.10 -2.76
C ILE A 167 -4.21 16.59 -2.44
N GLY A 168 -3.18 17.05 -1.73
CA GLY A 168 -2.78 18.46 -1.60
C GLY A 168 -3.29 19.15 -0.34
N SER A 169 -4.41 18.76 0.26
CA SER A 169 -4.90 19.39 1.48
C SER A 169 -5.81 18.50 2.32
N VAL A 170 -5.89 18.80 3.62
CA VAL A 170 -6.84 18.11 4.52
C VAL A 170 -8.29 18.28 4.04
N LYS A 171 -8.65 19.48 3.53
CA LYS A 171 -9.99 19.71 2.96
C LYS A 171 -10.27 18.78 1.77
N GLN A 172 -9.30 18.57 0.88
CA GLN A 172 -9.46 17.66 -0.26
C GLN A 172 -9.55 16.21 0.21
N ARG A 173 -8.76 15.82 1.20
CA ARG A 173 -8.86 14.50 1.85
C ARG A 173 -10.25 14.28 2.46
N MET A 174 -10.78 15.25 3.21
CA MET A 174 -12.14 15.15 3.78
C MET A 174 -13.22 14.99 2.72
N LYS A 175 -13.05 15.61 1.56
CA LYS A 175 -14.00 15.55 0.45
C LYS A 175 -13.98 14.20 -0.28
N ASP A 176 -12.79 13.65 -0.52
CA ASP A 176 -12.60 12.49 -1.39
C ASP A 176 -12.34 11.22 -0.59
N TRP A 177 -11.29 11.22 0.22
CA TRP A 177 -10.88 10.09 1.05
C TRP A 177 -10.04 10.57 2.24
N LEU A 178 -10.61 10.50 3.43
CA LEU A 178 -9.95 10.74 4.70
C LEU A 178 -9.78 9.42 5.44
N ASP A 179 -8.54 9.08 5.74
CA ASP A 179 -8.16 7.86 6.45
C ASP A 179 -6.93 8.12 7.33
N TRP A 180 -6.51 7.11 8.10
CA TRP A 180 -5.24 7.04 8.83
C TRP A 180 -4.01 7.09 7.93
N ILE A 181 -4.17 6.97 6.63
CA ILE A 181 -3.12 6.97 5.62
C ILE A 181 -3.18 8.31 4.89
N GLN A 182 -2.02 8.93 4.70
CA GLN A 182 -1.93 10.09 3.84
C GLN A 182 -1.89 9.63 2.38
N PRO A 183 -2.78 10.13 1.50
CA PRO A 183 -2.86 9.67 0.11
C PRO A 183 -1.54 9.79 -0.66
N GLU A 184 -0.79 10.88 -0.44
CA GLU A 184 0.53 11.06 -1.05
C GLU A 184 1.55 10.02 -0.57
N ALA A 185 1.49 9.65 0.72
CA ALA A 185 2.34 8.63 1.30
C ALA A 185 2.01 7.24 0.73
N TRP A 186 0.73 6.94 0.63
CA TRP A 186 0.26 5.70 0.04
C TRP A 186 0.62 5.59 -1.46
N ASN A 187 0.51 6.69 -2.22
CA ASN A 187 0.92 6.72 -3.62
C ASN A 187 2.43 6.44 -3.82
N VAL A 188 3.27 6.83 -2.87
CA VAL A 188 4.72 6.52 -2.94
C VAL A 188 4.96 5.06 -2.57
N GLU A 189 4.48 4.64 -1.43
CA GLU A 189 4.73 3.31 -0.90
C GLU A 189 4.06 2.23 -1.74
N HIS A 190 2.73 2.30 -1.91
CA HIS A 190 1.96 1.26 -2.60
C HIS A 190 2.14 1.31 -4.12
N ASN A 191 1.87 2.49 -4.76
CA ASN A 191 1.84 2.56 -6.22
C ASN A 191 3.22 2.55 -6.87
N ARG A 192 4.28 3.01 -6.18
CA ARG A 192 5.63 3.11 -6.75
C ARG A 192 6.60 2.06 -6.24
N LEU A 193 6.50 1.67 -4.97
CA LEU A 193 7.41 0.68 -4.39
C LEU A 193 6.80 -0.71 -4.46
N HIS A 194 5.71 -0.96 -3.75
CA HIS A 194 5.11 -2.28 -3.68
C HIS A 194 4.77 -2.86 -5.07
N HIS A 195 4.06 -2.14 -5.93
CA HIS A 195 3.69 -2.63 -7.26
C HIS A 195 4.88 -2.90 -8.19
N TYR A 196 5.98 -2.18 -8.04
CA TYR A 196 7.16 -2.37 -8.89
C TYR A 196 8.22 -3.27 -8.29
N ARG A 197 8.06 -3.66 -7.01
CA ARG A 197 9.00 -4.48 -6.24
C ARG A 197 8.33 -5.66 -5.54
N LEU A 198 7.16 -6.07 -6.03
CA LEU A 198 6.35 -7.14 -5.41
C LEU A 198 7.21 -8.34 -4.99
N ASN A 199 7.21 -8.63 -3.70
CA ASN A 199 7.96 -9.73 -3.06
C ASN A 199 9.49 -9.71 -3.29
N GLU A 200 10.05 -8.58 -3.77
CA GLU A 200 11.50 -8.34 -3.73
C GLU A 200 11.92 -7.88 -2.32
N LEU A 201 13.23 -7.86 -2.04
CA LEU A 201 13.73 -7.39 -0.73
C LEU A 201 13.39 -5.91 -0.44
N GLU A 202 13.24 -5.10 -1.46
CA GLU A 202 12.85 -3.69 -1.36
C GLU A 202 11.34 -3.48 -1.25
N ASP A 203 10.52 -4.52 -1.41
CA ASP A 203 9.07 -4.41 -1.24
C ASP A 203 8.73 -4.01 0.21
N PRO A 204 8.14 -2.82 0.46
CA PRO A 204 7.80 -2.41 1.81
C PRO A 204 6.79 -3.35 2.48
N ASP A 205 5.98 -4.07 1.69
CA ASP A 205 4.93 -4.96 2.18
C ASP A 205 5.32 -6.45 2.20
N LEU A 206 6.60 -6.78 2.03
CA LEU A 206 7.08 -8.16 2.12
C LEU A 206 6.80 -8.76 3.51
N VAL A 207 5.71 -9.53 3.59
CA VAL A 207 5.18 -10.10 4.85
C VAL A 207 6.22 -10.92 5.60
N GLN A 208 6.99 -11.72 4.88
CA GLN A 208 8.00 -12.60 5.45
C GLN A 208 9.08 -11.81 6.21
N ARG A 209 9.56 -10.71 5.66
CA ARG A 209 10.53 -9.82 6.29
C ARG A 209 9.90 -9.01 7.42
N ASN A 210 8.73 -8.43 7.19
CA ASN A 210 8.10 -7.53 8.15
C ASN A 210 7.71 -8.21 9.47
N LEU A 211 7.57 -9.53 9.47
CA LEU A 211 7.27 -10.34 10.66
C LEU A 211 8.43 -11.23 11.12
N GLU A 212 9.65 -10.98 10.65
CA GLU A 212 10.86 -11.71 11.02
C GLU A 212 11.01 -11.83 12.56
N PHE A 213 10.72 -10.75 13.30
CA PHE A 213 10.77 -10.74 14.77
C PHE A 213 9.79 -11.72 15.46
N VAL A 214 8.72 -12.15 14.78
CA VAL A 214 7.82 -13.22 15.25
C VAL A 214 8.29 -14.56 14.71
N ARG A 215 8.63 -14.61 13.43
CA ARG A 215 9.00 -15.80 12.69
C ARG A 215 10.22 -16.49 13.30
N GLU A 216 11.28 -15.73 13.50
CA GLU A 216 12.58 -16.25 13.94
C GLU A 216 12.76 -16.35 15.46
N ASN A 217 11.78 -15.89 16.20
CA ASN A 217 11.86 -15.96 17.67
C ASN A 217 11.64 -17.40 18.14
N THR A 218 12.72 -18.09 18.41
CA THR A 218 12.74 -19.49 18.90
C THR A 218 12.25 -19.63 20.35
N SER A 219 12.28 -18.55 21.15
CA SER A 219 11.81 -18.56 22.53
C SER A 219 10.30 -18.56 22.65
N LEU A 220 9.57 -18.20 21.56
CA LEU A 220 8.12 -18.13 21.58
C LEU A 220 7.49 -19.47 21.15
N PRO A 221 6.64 -20.08 21.98
CA PRO A 221 5.89 -21.24 21.54
C PRO A 221 4.91 -20.86 20.41
N MET A 222 4.62 -21.81 19.52
CA MET A 222 3.87 -21.58 18.29
C MET A 222 2.50 -20.93 18.55
N TRP A 223 1.77 -21.38 19.58
CA TRP A 223 0.46 -20.80 19.92
C TRP A 223 0.55 -19.30 20.26
N LEU A 224 1.65 -18.87 20.91
CA LEU A 224 1.84 -17.46 21.26
C LEU A 224 2.20 -16.63 20.03
N LYS A 225 2.90 -17.20 19.04
CA LYS A 225 3.13 -16.55 17.74
C LYS A 225 1.80 -16.29 17.04
N TYR A 226 0.92 -17.28 16.96
CA TYR A 226 -0.44 -17.09 16.42
C TYR A 226 -1.24 -16.04 17.21
N ALA A 227 -1.24 -16.11 18.53
CA ALA A 227 -1.93 -15.14 19.38
C ALA A 227 -1.45 -13.70 19.12
N LYS A 228 -0.13 -13.49 18.94
CA LYS A 228 0.44 -12.17 18.58
C LYS A 228 -0.05 -11.70 17.22
N VAL A 229 -0.08 -12.54 16.20
CA VAL A 229 -0.59 -12.17 14.87
C VAL A 229 -2.08 -11.82 14.94
N PHE A 230 -2.91 -12.64 15.63
CA PHE A 230 -4.33 -12.32 15.81
C PHE A 230 -4.57 -11.03 16.60
N ALA A 231 -3.78 -10.75 17.63
CA ALA A 231 -3.86 -9.49 18.36
C ALA A 231 -3.41 -8.28 17.54
N PHE A 232 -2.55 -8.50 16.53
CA PHE A 232 -2.06 -7.47 15.62
C PHE A 232 -3.07 -7.11 14.53
N MET A 233 -3.87 -8.06 14.03
CA MET A 233 -4.86 -7.84 12.97
C MET A 233 -5.77 -6.61 13.17
N PRO A 234 -6.39 -6.38 14.36
CA PRO A 234 -7.27 -5.24 14.54
C PRO A 234 -6.56 -3.88 14.63
N ILE A 235 -5.23 -3.86 14.71
CA ILE A 235 -4.45 -2.62 14.87
C ILE A 235 -3.37 -2.41 13.81
N TRP A 236 -3.16 -3.35 12.88
CA TRP A 236 -2.04 -3.36 11.94
C TRP A 236 -1.93 -2.07 11.13
N LYS A 237 -3.06 -1.52 10.63
CA LYS A 237 -3.07 -0.29 9.84
C LYS A 237 -2.55 0.90 10.64
N TRP A 238 -2.90 1.01 11.90
CA TRP A 238 -2.46 2.10 12.77
C TRP A 238 -1.04 1.92 13.27
N TYR A 239 -0.72 0.68 13.66
CA TYR A 239 0.56 0.38 14.30
C TYR A 239 1.73 0.33 13.31
N TYR A 240 1.50 -0.23 12.14
CA TYR A 240 2.52 -0.50 11.12
C TYR A 240 2.30 0.31 9.84
N TYR A 241 1.13 0.17 9.19
CA TYR A 241 0.95 0.60 7.80
C TYR A 241 1.00 2.12 7.66
N ALA A 242 0.28 2.87 8.50
CA ALA A 242 0.25 4.33 8.45
C ALA A 242 1.63 4.98 8.69
N PRO A 243 2.42 4.61 9.74
CA PRO A 243 3.76 5.17 9.91
C PRO A 243 4.74 4.70 8.84
N ASN A 244 4.60 3.46 8.32
CA ASN A 244 5.51 2.94 7.29
C ASN A 244 5.28 3.63 5.94
N THR A 245 4.03 3.81 5.49
CA THR A 245 3.73 4.57 4.29
C THR A 245 4.23 6.03 4.39
N PHE A 246 4.06 6.64 5.57
CA PHE A 246 4.56 8.00 5.80
C PHE A 246 6.09 8.10 5.76
N LYS A 247 6.79 7.08 6.24
CA LYS A 247 8.26 6.94 6.13
C LYS A 247 8.68 7.01 4.66
N GLU A 248 8.06 6.24 3.79
CA GLU A 248 8.41 6.21 2.36
C GLU A 248 8.21 7.58 1.68
N LEU A 249 7.14 8.30 2.04
CA LEU A 249 6.96 9.67 1.56
C LEU A 249 8.08 10.61 2.03
N GLN A 250 8.54 10.50 3.29
CA GLN A 250 9.62 11.36 3.79
C GLN A 250 10.95 11.03 3.12
N ILE A 251 11.23 9.75 2.88
CA ILE A 251 12.42 9.31 2.12
C ILE A 251 12.38 9.89 0.71
N ALA A 252 11.24 9.77 0.01
CA ALA A 252 11.10 10.32 -1.33
C ALA A 252 11.28 11.84 -1.39
N LYS A 253 10.77 12.56 -0.37
CA LYS A 253 10.98 14.01 -0.25
C LYS A 253 12.43 14.36 0.01
N TRP A 254 13.08 13.65 0.94
CA TRP A 254 14.48 13.87 1.25
C TRP A 254 15.37 13.67 0.02
N LYS A 255 15.14 12.60 -0.78
CA LYS A 255 15.84 12.37 -2.04
C LYS A 255 15.65 13.52 -3.04
N ALA A 256 14.41 14.00 -3.17
CA ALA A 256 14.10 15.11 -4.06
C ALA A 256 14.72 16.44 -3.62
N GLU A 257 14.78 16.72 -2.32
CA GLU A 257 15.33 17.96 -1.75
C GLU A 257 16.86 17.97 -1.71
N SER A 258 17.48 16.82 -1.41
CA SER A 258 18.93 16.69 -1.31
C SER A 258 19.62 16.52 -2.68
N GLY A 259 18.89 16.12 -3.72
CA GLY A 259 19.44 15.71 -5.01
C GLY A 259 20.23 14.39 -4.95
N GLN A 260 20.21 13.70 -3.82
CA GLN A 260 20.88 12.41 -3.62
C GLN A 260 19.91 11.27 -3.95
N GLN A 261 20.40 10.28 -4.68
CA GLN A 261 19.59 9.10 -5.03
C GLN A 261 19.46 8.14 -3.84
N ASP A 262 20.51 8.01 -3.04
CA ASP A 262 20.57 7.06 -1.93
C ASP A 262 20.79 7.76 -0.59
N LEU A 263 20.20 7.18 0.47
CA LEU A 263 20.52 7.56 1.83
C LEU A 263 21.95 7.09 2.19
N PRO A 264 22.50 7.56 3.34
CA PRO A 264 23.79 7.06 3.83
C PRO A 264 23.79 5.52 3.87
N ALA A 265 24.89 4.91 3.42
CA ALA A 265 24.99 3.45 3.24
C ALA A 265 24.77 2.62 4.51
N ASN A 266 24.94 3.22 5.69
CA ASN A 266 24.67 2.60 6.99
C ASN A 266 23.19 2.66 7.41
N ILE A 267 22.30 3.30 6.63
CA ILE A 267 20.89 3.43 6.94
C ILE A 267 20.08 2.39 6.18
N ASP A 268 19.52 1.44 6.92
CA ASP A 268 18.62 0.45 6.37
C ASP A 268 17.20 1.02 6.25
N THR A 269 16.75 1.26 5.03
CA THR A 269 15.42 1.79 4.72
C THR A 269 14.36 0.70 4.62
N THR A 270 14.76 -0.56 4.54
CA THR A 270 13.84 -1.69 4.39
C THR A 270 13.15 -2.05 5.70
N GLN A 271 13.70 -1.61 6.84
CA GLN A 271 13.09 -1.83 8.14
C GLN A 271 11.71 -1.16 8.24
N ALA A 272 10.73 -1.96 8.66
CA ALA A 272 9.39 -1.45 8.92
C ALA A 272 9.39 -0.46 10.10
N LEU A 273 8.79 0.69 9.89
CA LEU A 273 8.60 1.68 10.94
C LEU A 273 7.23 1.48 11.60
N THR A 274 7.21 1.40 12.93
CA THR A 274 5.99 1.20 13.71
C THR A 274 5.75 2.38 14.66
N ILE A 275 4.53 2.48 15.21
CA ILE A 275 4.24 3.46 16.29
C ILE A 275 5.24 3.32 17.45
N ARG A 276 5.62 2.10 17.82
CA ARG A 276 6.63 1.89 18.87
C ARG A 276 7.97 2.51 18.49
N THR A 277 8.41 2.33 17.24
CA THR A 277 9.68 2.85 16.74
C THR A 277 9.73 4.37 16.80
N LEU A 278 8.61 5.06 16.50
CA LEU A 278 8.53 6.53 16.59
C LEU A 278 8.88 7.06 17.99
N PHE A 279 8.56 6.31 19.05
CA PHE A 279 8.81 6.73 20.43
C PHE A 279 10.07 6.10 21.04
N ARG A 280 10.51 4.94 20.54
CA ARG A 280 11.62 4.16 21.11
C ARG A 280 12.45 3.51 20.02
N PRO A 281 13.20 4.30 19.22
CA PRO A 281 14.10 3.75 18.21
C PRO A 281 15.23 2.98 18.86
N LYS A 282 15.60 1.82 18.30
CA LYS A 282 16.55 0.88 18.89
C LYS A 282 17.97 1.03 18.32
N ASN A 283 18.07 1.30 17.02
CA ASN A 283 19.32 1.35 16.26
C ASN A 283 19.49 2.69 15.55
N GLU A 284 20.61 2.86 14.86
CA GLU A 284 20.96 4.10 14.16
C GLU A 284 20.01 4.39 13.00
N SER A 285 19.67 3.38 12.20
CA SER A 285 18.70 3.51 11.08
C SER A 285 17.35 3.98 11.58
N GLU A 286 16.81 3.35 12.62
CA GLU A 286 15.54 3.77 13.22
C GLU A 286 15.59 5.23 13.73
N ARG A 287 16.68 5.63 14.40
CA ARG A 287 16.84 7.02 14.89
C ARG A 287 16.90 8.01 13.75
N PHE A 288 17.63 7.69 12.69
CA PHE A 288 17.72 8.53 11.49
C PHE A 288 16.33 8.70 10.85
N LEU A 289 15.61 7.60 10.63
CA LEU A 289 14.27 7.61 10.04
C LEU A 289 13.26 8.36 10.93
N VAL A 290 13.29 8.19 12.24
CA VAL A 290 12.43 8.92 13.18
C VAL A 290 12.70 10.42 13.15
N ASN A 291 13.96 10.85 13.08
CA ASN A 291 14.33 12.26 12.93
C ASN A 291 13.83 12.85 11.61
N MET A 292 13.90 12.07 10.50
CA MET A 292 13.38 12.48 9.21
C MET A 292 11.86 12.63 9.21
N ILE A 293 11.15 11.68 9.83
CA ILE A 293 9.67 11.66 9.90
C ILE A 293 9.14 12.76 10.82
N GLN A 294 9.84 13.07 11.91
CA GLN A 294 9.35 13.97 12.93
C GLN A 294 7.98 13.51 13.49
N PRO A 295 7.92 12.74 14.57
CA PRO A 295 6.67 12.15 15.07
C PRO A 295 5.51 13.15 15.23
N ALA A 296 5.77 14.37 15.67
CA ALA A 296 4.77 15.42 15.75
C ALA A 296 4.13 15.75 14.38
N ARG A 297 4.93 15.70 13.30
CA ARG A 297 4.43 15.90 11.93
C ARG A 297 3.57 14.72 11.47
N PHE A 298 3.98 13.48 11.78
CA PHE A 298 3.15 12.32 11.52
C PHE A 298 1.79 12.42 12.22
N PHE A 299 1.78 12.70 13.51
CA PHE A 299 0.52 12.83 14.27
C PHE A 299 -0.35 13.97 13.75
N SER A 300 0.20 15.14 13.46
CA SER A 300 -0.59 16.30 12.98
C SER A 300 -1.09 16.14 11.55
N ALA A 301 -0.31 15.52 10.65
CA ALA A 301 -0.67 15.40 9.23
C ALA A 301 -1.49 14.15 8.91
N VAL A 302 -1.32 13.07 9.66
CA VAL A 302 -1.95 11.76 9.38
C VAL A 302 -3.02 11.44 10.40
N VAL A 303 -2.65 11.36 11.68
CA VAL A 303 -3.55 10.86 12.74
C VAL A 303 -4.62 11.86 13.11
N ALA A 304 -4.25 13.11 13.41
CA ALA A 304 -5.17 14.11 13.92
C ALA A 304 -6.34 14.43 12.98
N PRO A 305 -6.16 14.60 11.66
CA PRO A 305 -7.29 14.91 10.78
C PRO A 305 -8.37 13.82 10.79
N PHE A 306 -7.97 12.56 10.75
CA PHE A 306 -8.91 11.44 10.79
C PHE A 306 -9.54 11.28 12.17
N PHE A 307 -8.71 11.30 13.23
CA PHE A 307 -9.19 11.15 14.60
C PHE A 307 -10.23 12.24 14.95
N LEU A 308 -9.92 13.49 14.67
CA LEU A 308 -10.82 14.60 14.95
C LEU A 308 -12.11 14.50 14.13
N ALA A 309 -12.01 14.22 12.83
CA ALA A 309 -13.21 14.09 11.99
C ALA A 309 -14.09 12.92 12.42
N ARG A 310 -13.50 11.77 12.69
CA ARG A 310 -14.22 10.51 12.92
C ARG A 310 -14.75 10.35 14.33
N PHE A 311 -13.96 10.68 15.35
CA PHE A 311 -14.28 10.39 16.74
C PHE A 311 -14.67 11.62 17.56
N VAL A 312 -14.45 12.83 17.01
CA VAL A 312 -14.87 14.07 17.69
C VAL A 312 -16.00 14.73 16.92
N LEU A 313 -15.74 15.19 15.68
CA LEU A 313 -16.69 16.00 14.93
C LEU A 313 -17.92 15.22 14.46
N LEU A 314 -17.77 13.99 14.02
CA LEU A 314 -18.88 13.18 13.53
C LEU A 314 -19.94 12.89 14.63
N PRO A 315 -19.57 12.44 15.84
CA PRO A 315 -20.53 12.19 16.91
C PRO A 315 -20.90 13.44 17.72
N LEU A 316 -20.18 14.58 17.55
CA LEU A 316 -20.39 15.81 18.35
C LEU A 316 -21.86 16.28 18.41
N PRO A 317 -22.65 16.27 17.31
CA PRO A 317 -24.04 16.68 17.37
C PRO A 317 -24.91 15.90 18.36
N LEU A 318 -24.50 14.68 18.74
CA LEU A 318 -25.22 13.86 19.70
C LEU A 318 -25.15 14.41 21.14
N LEU A 319 -24.22 15.31 21.44
CA LEU A 319 -24.11 15.96 22.75
C LEU A 319 -25.23 16.94 23.05
N VAL A 320 -26.00 17.39 22.02
CA VAL A 320 -27.19 18.24 22.23
C VAL A 320 -28.40 17.44 22.69
N LEU A 321 -28.34 16.11 22.62
CA LEU A 321 -29.39 15.21 23.08
C LEU A 321 -29.43 15.15 24.62
N PRO A 322 -30.58 14.81 25.23
CA PRO A 322 -30.76 14.83 26.70
C PRO A 322 -29.80 13.92 27.48
N SER A 323 -29.18 12.96 26.83
CA SER A 323 -28.29 12.00 27.48
C SER A 323 -26.96 11.84 26.73
N THR A 324 -25.87 11.91 27.46
CA THR A 324 -24.51 11.64 26.93
C THR A 324 -24.31 10.18 26.50
N VAL A 325 -25.21 9.26 26.86
CA VAL A 325 -25.19 7.86 26.44
C VAL A 325 -25.21 7.73 24.91
N PHE A 326 -25.92 8.60 24.20
CA PHE A 326 -25.96 8.59 22.74
C PHE A 326 -24.58 8.83 22.12
N TYR A 327 -23.85 9.80 22.66
CA TYR A 327 -22.46 10.09 22.22
C TYR A 327 -21.52 8.93 22.57
N GLN A 328 -21.63 8.35 23.78
CA GLN A 328 -20.82 7.21 24.22
C GLN A 328 -21.08 5.98 23.33
N ASN A 329 -22.33 5.68 23.01
CA ASN A 329 -22.69 4.61 22.08
C ASN A 329 -22.08 4.84 20.70
N ALA A 330 -22.15 6.08 20.19
CA ALA A 330 -21.55 6.43 18.89
C ALA A 330 -20.04 6.23 18.89
N LEU A 331 -19.33 6.66 19.92
CA LEU A 331 -17.89 6.43 20.05
C LEU A 331 -17.57 4.92 20.07
N PHE A 332 -18.29 4.15 20.84
CA PHE A 332 -18.07 2.71 20.90
C PHE A 332 -18.30 2.04 19.54
N ASN A 333 -19.41 2.35 18.87
CA ASN A 333 -19.70 1.83 17.53
C ASN A 333 -18.63 2.23 16.51
N LEU A 334 -18.18 3.48 16.53
CA LEU A 334 -17.14 4.00 15.63
C LEU A 334 -15.79 3.32 15.87
N ILE A 335 -15.34 3.18 17.11
CA ILE A 335 -14.07 2.52 17.46
C ILE A 335 -14.13 1.04 17.06
N THR A 336 -15.22 0.34 17.42
CA THR A 336 -15.38 -1.06 17.06
C THR A 336 -15.43 -1.27 15.55
N ALA A 337 -16.05 -0.34 14.80
CA ALA A 337 -16.07 -0.38 13.35
C ALA A 337 -14.68 -0.24 12.75
N GLU A 338 -13.81 0.60 13.32
CA GLU A 338 -12.41 0.71 12.86
C GLU A 338 -11.62 -0.58 13.13
N LEU A 339 -11.77 -1.19 14.29
CA LEU A 339 -11.16 -2.49 14.61
C LEU A 339 -11.64 -3.56 13.61
N MET A 340 -12.94 -3.60 13.33
CA MET A 340 -13.52 -4.51 12.34
C MET A 340 -12.99 -4.24 10.93
N THR A 341 -12.85 -2.96 10.55
CA THR A 341 -12.25 -2.56 9.26
C THR A 341 -10.82 -3.07 9.14
N ASN A 342 -10.02 -2.95 10.20
CA ASN A 342 -8.64 -3.41 10.20
C ASN A 342 -8.55 -4.93 10.04
N VAL A 343 -9.40 -5.69 10.72
CA VAL A 343 -9.46 -7.16 10.55
C VAL A 343 -9.89 -7.50 9.12
N HIS A 344 -10.95 -6.86 8.61
CA HIS A 344 -11.46 -7.11 7.27
C HIS A 344 -10.41 -6.79 6.20
N SER A 345 -9.77 -5.63 6.28
CA SER A 345 -8.72 -5.24 5.34
C SER A 345 -7.47 -6.12 5.46
N PHE A 346 -7.11 -6.58 6.66
CA PHE A 346 -6.04 -7.57 6.83
C PHE A 346 -6.33 -8.85 6.04
N LEU A 347 -7.54 -9.38 6.18
CA LEU A 347 -7.96 -10.61 5.51
C LEU A 347 -7.99 -10.46 3.98
N THR A 348 -8.31 -9.28 3.46
CA THR A 348 -8.48 -9.07 2.02
C THR A 348 -7.26 -8.48 1.31
N ILE A 349 -6.36 -7.80 2.03
CA ILE A 349 -5.16 -7.18 1.45
C ILE A 349 -3.92 -8.05 1.67
N VAL A 350 -3.68 -8.46 2.94
CA VAL A 350 -2.39 -9.07 3.31
C VAL A 350 -2.30 -10.52 2.83
N THR A 351 -3.42 -11.22 2.79
CA THR A 351 -3.41 -12.67 2.58
C THR A 351 -3.24 -13.11 1.12
N ASN A 352 -3.30 -12.21 0.17
CA ASN A 352 -3.04 -12.51 -1.24
C ASN A 352 -1.59 -12.21 -1.70
N HIS A 353 -0.72 -11.77 -0.78
CA HIS A 353 0.70 -11.51 -1.05
C HIS A 353 1.67 -12.48 -0.35
N ALA A 354 1.17 -13.41 0.44
CA ALA A 354 2.03 -14.36 1.15
C ALA A 354 1.41 -15.76 1.18
N GLY A 355 2.25 -16.76 0.92
CA GLY A 355 1.88 -18.17 0.95
C GLY A 355 3.03 -19.05 0.52
N GLU A 356 3.00 -20.30 0.94
CA GLU A 356 4.01 -21.31 0.57
C GLU A 356 3.97 -21.71 -0.92
N ASP A 357 3.02 -21.17 -1.67
CA ASP A 357 2.79 -21.32 -3.11
C ASP A 357 3.09 -20.06 -3.91
N LEU A 358 3.51 -18.98 -3.26
CA LEU A 358 3.93 -17.73 -3.89
C LEU A 358 5.44 -17.54 -3.79
N TYR A 359 6.00 -16.74 -4.71
CA TYR A 359 7.43 -16.57 -4.84
C TYR A 359 7.92 -15.24 -4.26
N THR A 360 9.15 -15.26 -3.71
CA THR A 360 10.00 -14.11 -3.43
C THR A 360 11.12 -14.02 -4.46
N PHE A 361 11.69 -12.83 -4.65
CA PHE A 361 12.69 -12.55 -5.67
C PHE A 361 13.91 -11.89 -5.05
N ASP A 362 15.11 -12.40 -5.37
CA ASP A 362 16.37 -11.94 -4.77
C ASP A 362 16.98 -10.76 -5.51
N ASP A 363 16.51 -10.47 -6.73
CA ASP A 363 16.98 -9.38 -7.57
C ASP A 363 15.82 -8.60 -8.19
N ALA A 364 16.13 -7.46 -8.79
CA ALA A 364 15.15 -6.58 -9.41
C ALA A 364 15.04 -6.82 -10.92
N VAL A 365 13.85 -6.59 -11.47
CA VAL A 365 13.60 -6.60 -12.92
C VAL A 365 13.05 -5.26 -13.39
N LYS A 366 13.30 -4.96 -14.65
CA LYS A 366 12.75 -3.75 -15.29
C LYS A 366 11.24 -3.82 -15.37
N PRO A 367 10.53 -2.74 -15.00
CA PRO A 367 9.07 -2.70 -15.10
C PRO A 367 8.56 -2.98 -16.52
N ARG A 368 7.42 -3.67 -16.60
CA ARG A 368 6.73 -4.00 -17.86
C ARG A 368 7.49 -4.91 -18.82
N THR A 369 8.53 -5.58 -18.34
CA THR A 369 9.20 -6.67 -19.07
C THR A 369 8.44 -7.98 -18.91
N SER A 370 8.84 -9.00 -19.66
CA SER A 370 8.22 -10.33 -19.56
C SER A 370 8.39 -10.93 -18.16
N SER A 371 9.60 -10.84 -17.59
CA SER A 371 9.87 -11.29 -16.21
C SER A 371 9.05 -10.50 -15.19
N PHE A 372 8.88 -9.19 -15.37
CA PHE A 372 8.02 -8.39 -14.50
C PHE A 372 6.59 -8.94 -14.46
N TYR A 373 5.96 -9.21 -15.61
CA TYR A 373 4.60 -9.76 -15.65
C TYR A 373 4.51 -11.14 -15.00
N VAL A 374 5.48 -12.01 -15.23
CA VAL A 374 5.55 -13.33 -14.58
C VAL A 374 5.57 -13.16 -13.06
N ARG A 375 6.46 -12.29 -12.54
CA ARG A 375 6.60 -12.02 -11.10
C ARG A 375 5.31 -11.48 -10.48
N GLN A 376 4.60 -10.57 -11.16
CA GLN A 376 3.32 -10.04 -10.67
C GLN A 376 2.27 -11.16 -10.53
N ILE A 377 2.27 -12.14 -11.42
CA ILE A 377 1.33 -13.26 -11.41
C ILE A 377 1.68 -14.28 -10.33
N VAL A 378 2.94 -14.73 -10.26
CA VAL A 378 3.32 -15.79 -9.32
C VAL A 378 3.67 -15.26 -7.91
N GLY A 379 3.76 -13.95 -7.76
CA GLY A 379 3.95 -13.25 -6.47
C GLY A 379 2.65 -12.89 -5.77
N SER A 380 1.50 -13.06 -6.42
CA SER A 380 0.18 -12.72 -5.86
C SER A 380 -0.86 -13.81 -6.12
N ALA A 381 -1.97 -13.76 -5.40
CA ALA A 381 -3.05 -14.73 -5.54
C ALA A 381 -4.42 -14.06 -5.54
N ASN A 382 -5.34 -14.59 -6.31
CA ASN A 382 -6.74 -14.20 -6.33
C ASN A 382 -7.56 -14.95 -5.29
N TYR A 383 -8.67 -14.33 -4.88
CA TYR A 383 -9.74 -15.04 -4.19
C TYR A 383 -10.79 -15.51 -5.21
N GLN A 384 -11.81 -16.26 -4.72
CA GLN A 384 -12.93 -16.63 -5.56
C GLN A 384 -13.70 -15.39 -5.99
N CYS A 385 -13.88 -15.26 -7.29
CA CYS A 385 -14.68 -14.23 -7.93
C CYS A 385 -16.14 -14.68 -7.98
N GLY A 386 -17.06 -13.77 -8.05
CA GLY A 386 -18.47 -14.16 -8.08
C GLY A 386 -19.35 -13.10 -8.73
N SER A 387 -19.86 -12.20 -7.94
CA SER A 387 -20.71 -11.11 -8.39
C SER A 387 -20.20 -9.81 -7.81
N ASP A 388 -20.69 -8.68 -8.30
CA ASP A 388 -20.32 -7.38 -7.71
C ASP A 388 -20.50 -7.30 -6.19
N ALA A 389 -21.44 -8.06 -5.60
CA ALA A 389 -21.62 -8.10 -4.15
C ALA A 389 -20.50 -8.87 -3.45
N VAL A 390 -20.08 -10.00 -4.00
CA VAL A 390 -18.94 -10.80 -3.50
C VAL A 390 -17.65 -9.99 -3.67
N ASP A 391 -17.46 -9.40 -4.85
CA ASP A 391 -16.28 -8.61 -5.18
C ASP A 391 -16.20 -7.35 -4.32
N PHE A 392 -17.35 -6.70 -4.04
CA PHE A 392 -17.45 -5.57 -3.11
C PHE A 392 -17.06 -5.97 -1.68
N ALA A 393 -17.54 -7.11 -1.20
CA ALA A 393 -17.20 -7.60 0.13
C ALA A 393 -15.72 -7.94 0.26
N GLN A 394 -15.06 -8.34 -0.83
CA GLN A 394 -13.62 -8.63 -0.90
C GLN A 394 -12.79 -7.42 -1.35
N GLY A 395 -13.39 -6.23 -1.50
CA GLY A 395 -12.69 -4.99 -1.86
C GLY A 395 -12.22 -4.93 -3.31
N PHE A 396 -12.74 -5.77 -4.21
CA PHE A 396 -12.20 -6.03 -5.55
C PHE A 396 -10.72 -6.49 -5.53
N LEU A 397 -10.24 -6.91 -4.35
CA LEU A 397 -8.90 -7.47 -4.16
C LEU A 397 -8.84 -8.99 -4.43
N ASN A 398 -9.99 -9.58 -4.75
CA ASN A 398 -10.08 -10.92 -5.31
C ASN A 398 -9.58 -11.01 -6.77
N TYR A 399 -9.23 -9.88 -7.37
CA TYR A 399 -8.54 -9.74 -8.66
C TYR A 399 -7.10 -9.23 -8.49
N GLN A 400 -6.41 -9.72 -7.46
CA GLN A 400 -5.10 -9.18 -7.09
C GLN A 400 -4.03 -9.40 -8.18
N VAL A 401 -4.08 -10.53 -8.86
CA VAL A 401 -3.17 -10.84 -9.98
C VAL A 401 -3.35 -9.82 -11.11
N GLU A 402 -4.58 -9.55 -11.54
CA GLU A 402 -4.90 -8.56 -12.58
C GLU A 402 -4.53 -7.16 -12.14
N HIS A 403 -4.75 -6.85 -10.86
CA HIS A 403 -4.42 -5.58 -10.27
C HIS A 403 -2.91 -5.31 -10.28
N HIS A 404 -2.10 -6.31 -9.98
CA HIS A 404 -0.64 -6.18 -10.06
C HIS A 404 -0.13 -6.11 -11.49
N VAL A 405 -0.69 -6.90 -12.40
CA VAL A 405 -0.29 -6.91 -13.82
C VAL A 405 -0.67 -5.61 -14.53
N TRP A 406 -1.85 -5.03 -14.22
CA TRP A 406 -2.37 -3.81 -14.85
C TRP A 406 -3.04 -2.88 -13.83
N PRO A 407 -2.28 -2.20 -12.97
CA PRO A 407 -2.85 -1.44 -11.85
C PRO A 407 -3.75 -0.27 -12.27
N ASP A 408 -3.61 0.21 -13.50
CA ASP A 408 -4.38 1.33 -14.07
C ASP A 408 -5.69 0.93 -14.77
N LEU A 409 -6.14 -0.31 -14.60
CA LEU A 409 -7.47 -0.76 -15.05
C LEU A 409 -8.54 -0.43 -14.00
N SER A 410 -9.80 -0.29 -14.45
CA SER A 410 -10.94 -0.16 -13.55
C SER A 410 -11.32 -1.51 -12.90
N MET A 411 -12.09 -1.47 -11.82
CA MET A 411 -12.64 -2.67 -11.17
C MET A 411 -13.42 -3.56 -12.15
N LEU A 412 -14.22 -2.95 -13.06
CA LEU A 412 -14.95 -3.70 -14.08
C LEU A 412 -14.02 -4.37 -15.10
N GLN A 413 -12.90 -3.72 -15.42
CA GLN A 413 -11.91 -4.30 -16.33
C GLN A 413 -11.17 -5.48 -15.69
N TYR A 414 -10.98 -5.50 -14.37
CA TYR A 414 -10.45 -6.68 -13.69
C TYR A 414 -11.40 -7.87 -13.79
N GLN A 415 -12.72 -7.66 -13.59
CA GLN A 415 -13.71 -8.73 -13.80
C GLN A 415 -13.67 -9.31 -15.22
N ARG A 416 -13.52 -8.44 -16.24
CA ARG A 416 -13.43 -8.83 -17.65
C ARG A 416 -12.08 -9.46 -18.02
N GLY A 417 -11.03 -9.04 -17.35
CA GLY A 417 -9.64 -9.46 -17.59
C GLY A 417 -9.28 -10.81 -16.98
N ALA A 418 -9.78 -11.09 -15.78
CA ALA A 418 -9.39 -12.27 -15.02
C ALA A 418 -9.55 -13.61 -15.78
N PRO A 419 -10.69 -13.93 -16.40
CA PRO A 419 -10.79 -15.18 -17.15
C PRO A 419 -9.86 -15.22 -18.38
N ARG A 420 -9.55 -14.07 -18.98
CA ARG A 420 -8.67 -13.95 -20.14
C ARG A 420 -7.20 -14.11 -19.74
N LEU A 421 -6.79 -13.51 -18.61
CA LEU A 421 -5.43 -13.67 -18.08
C LEU A 421 -5.20 -15.11 -17.61
N LYS A 422 -6.18 -15.70 -16.92
CA LYS A 422 -6.12 -17.10 -16.49
C LYS A 422 -5.92 -18.04 -17.66
N ALA A 423 -6.69 -17.89 -18.73
CA ALA A 423 -6.54 -18.69 -19.96
C ALA A 423 -5.17 -18.49 -20.62
N LEU A 424 -4.62 -17.27 -20.54
CA LEU A 424 -3.27 -16.97 -21.03
C LEU A 424 -2.20 -17.68 -20.17
N CYS A 425 -2.34 -17.64 -18.86
CA CYS A 425 -1.46 -18.36 -17.95
C CYS A 425 -1.49 -19.87 -18.19
N GLU A 426 -2.69 -20.45 -18.37
CA GLU A 426 -2.86 -21.87 -18.71
C GLU A 426 -2.18 -22.22 -20.04
N LYS A 427 -2.31 -21.37 -21.07
CA LYS A 427 -1.66 -21.56 -22.38
C LYS A 427 -0.13 -21.66 -22.28
N TYR A 428 0.48 -20.88 -21.41
CA TYR A 428 1.94 -20.80 -21.24
C TYR A 428 2.48 -21.63 -20.08
N GLY A 429 1.60 -22.31 -19.33
CA GLY A 429 1.98 -23.10 -18.15
C GLY A 429 2.39 -22.26 -16.93
N VAL A 430 2.06 -20.97 -16.89
CA VAL A 430 2.35 -20.09 -15.75
C VAL A 430 1.34 -20.35 -14.63
N PRO A 431 1.77 -20.65 -13.40
CA PRO A 431 0.87 -20.85 -12.28
C PRO A 431 0.00 -19.60 -12.01
N TYR A 432 -1.32 -19.80 -11.95
CA TYR A 432 -2.27 -18.75 -11.60
C TYR A 432 -3.08 -19.19 -10.38
N VAL A 433 -2.74 -18.63 -9.22
CA VAL A 433 -3.32 -19.04 -7.94
C VAL A 433 -4.65 -18.33 -7.72
N GLN A 434 -5.73 -19.12 -7.54
CA GLN A 434 -7.06 -18.62 -7.18
C GLN A 434 -7.70 -19.58 -6.16
N GLU A 435 -7.91 -19.10 -4.93
CA GLU A 435 -8.36 -19.91 -3.81
C GLU A 435 -9.42 -19.19 -2.96
N TYR A 436 -10.03 -19.90 -2.01
CA TYR A 436 -10.87 -19.26 -1.00
C TYR A 436 -10.02 -18.40 -0.05
N ILE A 437 -10.58 -17.27 0.37
CA ILE A 437 -9.92 -16.35 1.28
C ILE A 437 -9.43 -17.01 2.57
N TRP A 438 -10.16 -18.02 3.07
CA TRP A 438 -9.78 -18.76 4.29
C TRP A 438 -8.54 -19.61 4.08
N GLU A 439 -8.39 -20.20 2.91
CA GLU A 439 -7.20 -20.96 2.56
C GLU A 439 -5.99 -20.03 2.41
N ARG A 440 -6.16 -18.88 1.75
CA ARG A 440 -5.12 -17.85 1.69
C ARG A 440 -4.73 -17.37 3.08
N THR A 441 -5.73 -17.09 3.94
CA THR A 441 -5.48 -16.69 5.34
C THR A 441 -4.67 -17.75 6.08
N ARG A 442 -5.00 -19.02 5.94
CA ARG A 442 -4.27 -20.14 6.56
C ARG A 442 -2.80 -20.18 6.11
N LYS A 443 -2.55 -20.09 4.80
CA LYS A 443 -1.19 -20.09 4.22
C LYS A 443 -0.39 -18.88 4.71
N THR A 444 -0.97 -17.69 4.66
CA THR A 444 -0.32 -16.45 5.11
C THR A 444 0.02 -16.50 6.61
N LEU A 445 -0.90 -16.98 7.45
CA LEU A 445 -0.64 -17.14 8.89
C LEU A 445 0.53 -18.10 9.15
N ARG A 446 0.68 -19.17 8.37
CA ARG A 446 1.81 -20.10 8.48
C ARG A 446 3.14 -19.41 8.12
N ILE A 447 3.14 -18.55 7.11
CA ILE A 447 4.29 -17.68 6.81
C ILE A 447 4.59 -16.75 7.99
N MET A 448 3.58 -16.03 8.49
CA MET A 448 3.72 -15.02 9.54
C MET A 448 4.29 -15.56 10.85
N VAL A 449 3.99 -16.81 11.19
CA VAL A 449 4.51 -17.45 12.42
C VAL A 449 5.81 -18.24 12.20
N GLY A 450 6.33 -18.30 10.97
CA GLY A 450 7.56 -19.02 10.64
C GLY A 450 7.39 -20.55 10.56
N LYS A 451 6.15 -21.04 10.35
CA LYS A 451 5.89 -22.47 10.14
C LYS A 451 6.26 -22.92 8.73
N THR A 452 6.16 -22.03 7.76
CA THR A 452 6.57 -22.21 6.37
C THR A 452 7.23 -20.93 5.85
N THR A 453 7.81 -21.02 4.65
CA THR A 453 8.40 -19.90 3.91
C THR A 453 7.74 -19.78 2.54
N MET A 454 7.80 -18.61 1.94
CA MET A 454 7.51 -18.42 0.52
C MET A 454 8.57 -19.13 -0.31
N ARG A 455 8.27 -19.41 -1.57
CA ARG A 455 9.22 -20.02 -2.50
C ARG A 455 10.24 -18.98 -2.98
N SER A 456 11.50 -19.33 -3.11
CA SER A 456 12.50 -18.49 -3.78
C SER A 456 12.42 -18.75 -5.28
N PHE A 457 12.26 -17.69 -6.08
CA PHE A 457 12.21 -17.81 -7.54
C PHE A 457 13.63 -17.97 -8.10
N PRO A 458 13.90 -18.98 -8.96
CA PRO A 458 15.20 -19.19 -9.57
C PRO A 458 15.44 -18.17 -10.70
N THR A 459 15.89 -16.97 -10.34
CA THR A 459 16.01 -15.81 -11.23
C THR A 459 17.02 -15.98 -12.36
N GLU A 460 17.90 -17.00 -12.31
CA GLU A 460 18.84 -17.37 -13.37
C GLU A 460 18.16 -17.90 -14.64
N TYR A 461 16.87 -18.22 -14.57
CA TYR A 461 16.06 -18.64 -15.73
C TYR A 461 15.40 -17.46 -16.44
N GLU A 462 15.35 -16.29 -15.83
CA GLU A 462 14.79 -15.10 -16.45
C GLU A 462 15.69 -14.54 -17.54
N PRO A 463 15.12 -13.90 -18.59
CA PRO A 463 15.92 -13.24 -19.64
C PRO A 463 16.84 -12.16 -19.06
N ALA A 464 18.12 -12.21 -19.38
CA ALA A 464 19.11 -11.24 -18.90
C ALA A 464 18.77 -9.77 -19.25
N LYS A 465 18.08 -9.56 -20.38
CA LYS A 465 17.61 -8.22 -20.83
C LYS A 465 16.57 -7.61 -19.88
N ASP A 466 15.87 -8.42 -19.10
CA ASP A 466 14.79 -8.00 -18.19
C ASP A 466 15.32 -7.58 -16.81
N LYS A 467 16.57 -7.93 -16.48
CA LYS A 467 17.21 -7.54 -15.21
C LYS A 467 17.41 -6.03 -15.12
N ALA A 468 17.17 -5.45 -13.91
CA ALA A 468 17.30 -4.02 -13.63
C ALA A 468 18.76 -3.58 -13.41
#